data_427359beea59f5849d3d56dc5c297463
#
_entry.id   427359beea59f5849d3d56dc5c297463
#
_cell.length_a   1.000
_cell.length_b   1.000
_cell.length_c   1.000
_cell.angle_alpha   90.00
_cell.angle_beta   90.00
_cell.angle_gamma   90.00
#
_symmetry.space_group_name_H-M   'P 1'
#
loop_
_entity.id
_entity.type
_entity.pdbx_description
1 polymer ?
#
loop_
_entity_poly.entity_id
_entity_poly.type
_entity_poly.pdbx_seq_one_letter_code
_entity_poly.pdbx_strand_id
1 'polypeptide(L)'
;MTSYAETVAAKCIECDQCTDECDFLIAYGKTPKELANEALNTKFSDNPVLPYSCNICGYCQKLCPENLDLGLMIMEAREKLVSERIRPLPGHQPAIEGQEFYLSDNFRIISAGTGAESCDAVFFPGCALSAYSPDLVKATYSYLKTQYANLGIALGCCGGPSELIGKTDYANQITEQLEQDIKSLGASEINVACPYCYKRLSEQLIDLKPVSLYKVLSEAGAKFPEKGNSTYSIHDPCSARGQPEIQDAARSLIYKAGYTIDEHTHTRDNTHCCGMGGMVFLVNADVGAAKTERTVRESLHDLVTYCATCRDIFAGQGKKCVHLLDLLFNKNPAEQAAKAPNAPEVATRNLKVLNQWVRDLAQEIKHEPVLNQWVGNLTEEIKHESK
;
A
#
# COMPACT_ATOMS: atom_id res chain seq x y z
N MET A 1 30.10 -0.11 -10.96
CA MET A 1 28.85 -0.57 -11.63
C MET A 1 28.38 0.53 -12.56
N THR A 2 27.93 0.19 -13.76
CA THR A 2 27.33 1.14 -14.71
C THR A 2 26.02 1.65 -14.12
N SER A 3 25.78 2.97 -14.10
CA SER A 3 24.51 3.51 -13.57
C SER A 3 23.34 3.12 -14.48
N TYR A 4 22.14 3.02 -13.93
CA TYR A 4 20.97 2.72 -14.77
C TYR A 4 20.67 3.85 -15.76
N ALA A 5 21.08 5.09 -15.44
CA ALA A 5 21.02 6.23 -16.35
C ALA A 5 21.85 5.98 -17.62
N GLU A 6 23.05 5.40 -17.54
CA GLU A 6 23.85 5.01 -18.72
C GLU A 6 23.12 3.96 -19.57
N THR A 7 22.44 3.01 -18.93
CA THR A 7 21.63 2.00 -19.63
C THR A 7 20.47 2.64 -20.39
N VAL A 8 19.73 3.55 -19.75
CA VAL A 8 18.61 4.26 -20.39
C VAL A 8 19.10 5.15 -21.52
N ALA A 9 20.18 5.91 -21.33
CA ALA A 9 20.77 6.78 -22.37
C ALA A 9 21.19 5.99 -23.61
N ALA A 10 21.76 4.79 -23.41
CA ALA A 10 22.24 3.95 -24.51
C ALA A 10 21.15 3.19 -25.25
N LYS A 11 20.11 2.70 -24.53
CA LYS A 11 19.11 1.78 -25.11
C LYS A 11 17.77 2.43 -25.45
N CYS A 12 17.46 3.63 -24.93
CA CYS A 12 16.20 4.29 -25.26
C CYS A 12 16.16 4.68 -26.73
N ILE A 13 15.21 4.11 -27.45
CA ILE A 13 15.00 4.34 -28.90
C ILE A 13 14.06 5.52 -29.20
N GLU A 14 13.62 6.25 -28.16
CA GLU A 14 12.75 7.44 -28.27
C GLU A 14 11.47 7.18 -29.08
N CYS A 15 10.79 6.06 -28.81
CA CYS A 15 9.56 5.62 -29.50
C CYS A 15 8.28 6.27 -28.96
N ASP A 16 8.38 7.13 -27.94
CA ASP A 16 7.34 7.92 -27.28
C ASP A 16 6.20 7.14 -26.59
N GLN A 17 6.15 5.81 -26.66
CA GLN A 17 5.10 5.00 -26.03
C GLN A 17 4.93 5.27 -24.55
N CYS A 18 6.02 5.48 -23.81
CA CYS A 18 5.96 5.80 -22.39
C CYS A 18 5.75 7.31 -22.13
N THR A 19 6.14 8.18 -23.06
CA THR A 19 6.04 9.63 -22.94
C THR A 19 4.58 10.07 -22.99
N ASP A 20 3.79 9.54 -23.93
CA ASP A 20 2.38 9.88 -24.11
C ASP A 20 1.50 9.44 -22.94
N GLU A 21 1.93 8.43 -22.19
CA GLU A 21 1.19 7.83 -21.08
C GLU A 21 1.68 8.25 -19.69
N CYS A 22 2.70 9.09 -19.60
CA CYS A 22 3.30 9.49 -18.34
C CYS A 22 3.15 10.99 -18.06
N ASP A 23 2.26 11.37 -17.12
CA ASP A 23 2.04 12.78 -16.76
C ASP A 23 3.31 13.48 -16.27
N PHE A 24 4.26 12.74 -15.67
CA PHE A 24 5.58 13.26 -15.33
C PHE A 24 6.38 13.65 -16.58
N LEU A 25 6.48 12.76 -17.57
CA LEU A 25 7.21 13.05 -18.80
C LEU A 25 6.53 14.16 -19.61
N ILE A 26 5.19 14.15 -19.68
CA ILE A 26 4.38 15.20 -20.32
C ILE A 26 4.62 16.56 -19.65
N ALA A 27 4.55 16.62 -18.31
CA ALA A 27 4.70 17.87 -17.56
C ALA A 27 6.07 18.53 -17.75
N TYR A 28 7.12 17.72 -17.92
CA TYR A 28 8.47 18.23 -18.13
C TYR A 28 8.88 18.31 -19.62
N GLY A 29 8.07 17.79 -20.54
CA GLY A 29 8.36 17.75 -21.97
C GLY A 29 9.66 17.01 -22.27
N LYS A 30 9.90 15.87 -21.60
CA LYS A 30 11.17 15.13 -21.67
C LYS A 30 10.95 13.67 -22.04
N THR A 31 11.88 13.14 -22.83
CA THR A 31 12.01 11.72 -23.07
C THR A 31 12.82 11.04 -21.96
N PRO A 32 12.69 9.71 -21.76
CA PRO A 32 13.57 8.97 -20.84
C PRO A 32 15.06 9.16 -21.11
N LYS A 33 15.46 9.28 -22.38
CA LYS A 33 16.85 9.48 -22.79
C LYS A 33 17.38 10.86 -22.39
N GLU A 34 16.57 11.91 -22.54
CA GLU A 34 16.93 13.24 -22.10
C GLU A 34 17.09 13.29 -20.58
N LEU A 35 16.17 12.66 -19.83
CA LEU A 35 16.28 12.56 -18.37
C LEU A 35 17.53 11.77 -17.93
N ALA A 36 17.88 10.70 -18.65
CA ALA A 36 19.09 9.94 -18.39
C ALA A 36 20.35 10.78 -18.59
N ASN A 37 20.40 11.54 -19.67
CA ASN A 37 21.51 12.47 -19.92
C ASN A 37 21.60 13.58 -18.87
N GLU A 38 20.48 14.05 -18.34
CA GLU A 38 20.46 15.02 -17.24
C GLU A 38 20.98 14.39 -15.92
N ALA A 39 20.57 13.16 -15.63
CA ALA A 39 21.06 12.42 -14.46
C ALA A 39 22.58 12.23 -14.51
N LEU A 40 23.13 11.89 -15.68
CA LEU A 40 24.57 11.72 -15.89
C LEU A 40 25.34 13.03 -15.77
N ASN A 41 24.73 14.16 -16.15
CA ASN A 41 25.34 15.49 -16.09
C ASN A 41 25.07 16.25 -14.77
N THR A 42 24.64 15.56 -13.71
CA THR A 42 24.37 16.12 -12.36
C THR A 42 23.28 17.21 -12.32
N LYS A 43 22.50 17.40 -13.39
CA LYS A 43 21.48 18.45 -13.45
C LYS A 43 20.30 18.26 -12.49
N PHE A 44 20.14 17.08 -11.91
CA PHE A 44 19.11 16.84 -10.89
C PHE A 44 19.42 17.58 -9.57
N SER A 45 20.70 17.84 -9.27
CA SER A 45 21.07 18.67 -8.13
C SER A 45 20.61 20.12 -8.28
N ASP A 46 20.54 20.62 -9.52
CA ASP A 46 20.06 21.98 -9.83
C ASP A 46 18.52 22.06 -9.77
N ASN A 47 17.83 20.95 -10.04
CA ASN A 47 16.37 20.85 -9.96
C ASN A 47 15.94 19.58 -9.22
N PRO A 48 16.06 19.53 -7.90
CA PRO A 48 15.79 18.31 -7.12
C PRO A 48 14.30 17.93 -7.09
N VAL A 49 13.38 18.80 -7.46
CA VAL A 49 11.94 18.48 -7.59
C VAL A 49 11.71 17.49 -8.72
N LEU A 50 12.49 17.56 -9.80
CA LEU A 50 12.28 16.76 -11.01
C LEU A 50 12.30 15.25 -10.72
N PRO A 51 13.36 14.63 -10.14
CA PRO A 51 13.35 13.20 -9.85
C PRO A 51 12.26 12.81 -8.82
N TYR A 52 11.82 13.72 -7.94
CA TYR A 52 10.72 13.47 -7.02
C TYR A 52 9.33 13.68 -7.64
N SER A 53 9.23 14.09 -8.89
CA SER A 53 7.98 14.15 -9.65
C SER A 53 7.62 12.82 -10.35
N CYS A 54 8.48 11.81 -10.32
CA CYS A 54 8.19 10.48 -10.83
C CYS A 54 7.47 9.62 -9.79
N ASN A 55 6.35 9.00 -10.19
CA ASN A 55 5.58 8.11 -9.32
C ASN A 55 6.23 6.74 -9.06
N ILE A 56 7.30 6.39 -9.74
CA ILE A 56 7.97 5.06 -9.63
C ILE A 56 6.95 3.92 -9.77
N CYS A 57 6.00 4.10 -10.69
CA CYS A 57 4.86 3.18 -10.83
C CYS A 57 5.14 2.00 -11.79
N GLY A 58 6.26 2.00 -12.51
CA GLY A 58 6.66 0.93 -13.42
C GLY A 58 5.87 0.84 -14.73
N TYR A 59 4.92 1.76 -14.99
CA TYR A 59 4.10 1.67 -16.21
C TYR A 59 4.91 1.96 -17.48
N CYS A 60 5.87 2.88 -17.43
CA CYS A 60 6.79 3.15 -18.53
C CYS A 60 7.62 1.90 -18.92
N GLN A 61 8.04 1.09 -17.95
CA GLN A 61 8.72 -0.19 -18.21
C GLN A 61 7.79 -1.17 -18.93
N LYS A 62 6.52 -1.28 -18.49
CA LYS A 62 5.52 -2.15 -19.11
C LYS A 62 5.28 -1.82 -20.59
N LEU A 63 5.35 -0.54 -20.94
CA LEU A 63 5.16 -0.06 -22.32
C LEU A 63 6.43 -0.15 -23.17
N CYS A 64 7.61 -0.22 -22.53
CA CYS A 64 8.89 -0.10 -23.23
C CYS A 64 9.28 -1.39 -23.96
N PRO A 65 9.49 -1.35 -25.29
CA PRO A 65 9.94 -2.52 -26.04
C PRO A 65 11.35 -2.99 -25.64
N GLU A 66 12.17 -2.09 -25.07
CA GLU A 66 13.51 -2.39 -24.53
C GLU A 66 13.45 -2.75 -23.04
N ASN A 67 12.26 -2.83 -22.43
CA ASN A 67 12.04 -3.16 -21.02
C ASN A 67 12.84 -2.25 -20.04
N LEU A 68 12.97 -0.96 -20.37
CA LEU A 68 13.70 -0.01 -19.54
C LEU A 68 12.85 0.47 -18.37
N ASP A 69 13.37 0.33 -17.16
CA ASP A 69 12.72 0.82 -15.93
C ASP A 69 13.22 2.22 -15.56
N LEU A 70 12.47 3.23 -15.97
CA LEU A 70 12.75 4.63 -15.60
C LEU A 70 12.71 4.83 -14.07
N GLY A 71 11.91 4.03 -13.36
CA GLY A 71 11.82 4.09 -11.90
C GLY A 71 13.14 3.78 -11.21
N LEU A 72 13.89 2.78 -11.70
CA LEU A 72 15.23 2.46 -11.16
C LEU A 72 16.20 3.63 -11.33
N MET A 73 16.25 4.22 -12.52
CA MET A 73 17.10 5.40 -12.77
C MET A 73 16.76 6.56 -11.83
N ILE A 74 15.48 6.80 -11.62
CA ILE A 74 15.00 7.86 -10.73
C ILE A 74 15.35 7.56 -9.27
N MET A 75 15.27 6.30 -8.84
CA MET A 75 15.67 5.92 -7.48
C MET A 75 17.17 6.11 -7.26
N GLU A 76 18.03 5.68 -8.19
CA GLU A 76 19.48 5.97 -8.13
C GLU A 76 19.75 7.49 -8.02
N ALA A 77 18.99 8.30 -8.78
CA ALA A 77 19.11 9.74 -8.71
C ALA A 77 18.70 10.31 -7.34
N ARG A 78 17.62 9.80 -6.72
CA ARG A 78 17.20 10.21 -5.36
C ARG A 78 18.23 9.82 -4.31
N GLU A 79 18.80 8.61 -4.38
CA GLU A 79 19.88 8.14 -3.50
C GLU A 79 21.12 9.03 -3.62
N LYS A 80 21.48 9.39 -4.85
CA LYS A 80 22.59 10.33 -5.11
C LYS A 80 22.34 11.69 -4.48
N LEU A 81 21.14 12.27 -4.64
CA LEU A 81 20.77 13.54 -4.01
C LEU A 81 20.89 13.48 -2.48
N VAL A 82 20.47 12.37 -1.88
CA VAL A 82 20.63 12.16 -0.41
C VAL A 82 22.10 12.05 -0.02
N SER A 83 22.92 11.30 -0.78
CA SER A 83 24.36 11.12 -0.51
C SER A 83 25.15 12.43 -0.65
N GLU A 84 24.75 13.30 -1.56
CA GLU A 84 25.28 14.65 -1.75
C GLU A 84 24.81 15.65 -0.68
N ARG A 85 24.08 15.16 0.34
CA ARG A 85 23.50 15.95 1.44
C ARG A 85 22.52 17.03 0.99
N ILE A 86 21.93 16.86 -0.18
CA ILE A 86 20.77 17.64 -0.59
C ILE A 86 19.62 17.20 0.33
N ARG A 87 19.14 18.13 1.14
CA ARG A 87 18.13 17.86 2.16
C ARG A 87 16.85 17.36 1.48
N PRO A 88 16.09 16.48 2.14
CA PRO A 88 14.72 16.17 1.68
C PRO A 88 13.97 17.47 1.41
N LEU A 89 13.19 17.48 0.32
CA LEU A 89 12.40 18.67 -0.02
C LEU A 89 11.39 18.97 1.10
N PRO A 90 11.02 20.25 1.31
CA PRO A 90 10.05 20.61 2.36
C PRO A 90 8.75 19.80 2.30
N GLY A 91 8.28 19.45 1.10
CA GLY A 91 7.12 18.60 0.91
C GLY A 91 7.24 17.19 1.50
N HIS A 92 8.45 16.66 1.73
CA HIS A 92 8.64 15.36 2.36
C HIS A 92 8.45 15.36 3.88
N GLN A 93 8.44 16.55 4.52
CA GLN A 93 8.39 16.66 5.97
C GLN A 93 7.21 15.90 6.60
N PRO A 94 5.97 15.97 6.09
CA PRO A 94 4.86 15.20 6.65
C PRO A 94 5.07 13.68 6.58
N ALA A 95 5.72 13.18 5.52
CA ALA A 95 6.01 11.75 5.41
C ALA A 95 7.11 11.29 6.37
N ILE A 96 8.11 12.14 6.62
CA ILE A 96 9.20 11.91 7.58
C ILE A 96 8.62 11.86 9.00
N GLU A 97 7.87 12.88 9.40
CA GLU A 97 7.22 12.95 10.72
C GLU A 97 6.24 11.79 10.93
N GLY A 98 5.45 11.46 9.89
CA GLY A 98 4.58 10.30 9.92
C GLY A 98 5.35 9.01 10.13
N GLN A 99 6.46 8.81 9.44
CA GLN A 99 7.29 7.62 9.61
C GLN A 99 7.92 7.54 11.00
N GLU A 100 8.41 8.66 11.54
CA GLU A 100 8.93 8.73 12.92
C GLU A 100 7.84 8.31 13.93
N PHE A 101 6.61 8.78 13.73
CA PHE A 101 5.48 8.35 14.54
C PHE A 101 5.20 6.84 14.40
N TYR A 102 5.24 6.29 13.17
CA TYR A 102 5.01 4.87 12.92
C TYR A 102 6.09 3.95 13.52
N LEU A 103 7.26 4.50 13.80
CA LEU A 103 8.38 3.79 14.43
C LEU A 103 8.43 4.01 15.96
N SER A 104 7.63 4.94 16.49
CA SER A 104 7.61 5.26 17.92
C SER A 104 6.70 4.31 18.70
N ASP A 105 6.88 4.27 20.03
CA ASP A 105 6.05 3.50 20.97
C ASP A 105 4.57 3.92 20.98
N ASN A 106 4.23 5.06 20.37
CA ASN A 106 2.85 5.50 20.21
C ASN A 106 2.06 4.68 19.17
N PHE A 107 2.77 3.98 18.27
CA PHE A 107 2.14 3.12 17.28
C PHE A 107 2.84 1.77 17.13
N ARG A 108 4.18 1.72 17.09
CA ARG A 108 4.91 0.48 16.90
C ARG A 108 4.70 -0.47 18.08
N ILE A 109 4.18 -1.63 17.77
CA ILE A 109 4.05 -2.74 18.71
C ILE A 109 3.96 -4.06 17.95
N ILE A 110 4.62 -5.10 18.46
CA ILE A 110 4.60 -6.45 17.90
C ILE A 110 4.21 -7.39 19.03
N SER A 111 3.24 -8.27 18.77
CA SER A 111 2.67 -9.19 19.76
C SER A 111 2.40 -10.54 19.13
N ALA A 112 2.65 -11.62 19.87
CA ALA A 112 2.27 -12.97 19.47
C ALA A 112 0.74 -13.23 19.55
N GLY A 113 -0.03 -12.23 20.00
CA GLY A 113 -1.48 -12.34 20.15
C GLY A 113 -1.90 -12.64 21.58
N THR A 114 -3.16 -12.99 21.76
CA THR A 114 -3.79 -13.16 23.07
C THR A 114 -3.10 -14.24 23.91
N GLY A 115 -2.41 -13.81 24.96
CA GLY A 115 -1.83 -14.73 25.95
C GLY A 115 -0.70 -15.64 25.44
N ALA A 116 -0.18 -15.42 24.23
CA ALA A 116 0.83 -16.26 23.63
C ALA A 116 2.24 -15.62 23.73
N GLU A 117 3.25 -16.46 23.93
CA GLU A 117 4.66 -16.04 23.86
C GLU A 117 5.24 -16.19 22.44
N SER A 118 4.61 -17.00 21.59
CA SER A 118 5.03 -17.28 20.23
C SER A 118 3.83 -17.37 19.28
N CYS A 119 4.08 -17.19 17.98
CA CYS A 119 3.07 -17.33 16.93
C CYS A 119 3.68 -17.94 15.67
N ASP A 120 2.84 -18.53 14.81
CA ASP A 120 3.26 -19.15 13.55
C ASP A 120 3.31 -18.11 12.40
N ALA A 121 2.39 -17.15 12.45
CA ALA A 121 2.23 -16.08 11.48
C ALA A 121 1.89 -14.76 12.17
N VAL A 122 2.20 -13.65 11.51
CA VAL A 122 1.91 -12.30 11.99
C VAL A 122 1.07 -11.54 10.95
N PHE A 123 0.01 -10.87 11.39
CA PHE A 123 -0.73 -9.91 10.56
C PHE A 123 -0.06 -8.53 10.60
N PHE A 124 0.27 -7.99 9.42
CA PHE A 124 0.84 -6.66 9.22
C PHE A 124 -0.11 -5.80 8.39
N PRO A 125 -0.97 -4.97 9.01
CA PRO A 125 -1.91 -4.12 8.29
C PRO A 125 -1.23 -2.98 7.53
N GLY A 126 -0.03 -2.58 7.95
CA GLY A 126 0.66 -1.39 7.48
C GLY A 126 0.08 -0.10 8.07
N CYS A 127 0.84 1.01 7.95
CA CYS A 127 0.49 2.29 8.57
C CYS A 127 -0.78 2.93 7.97
N ALA A 128 -0.95 2.88 6.64
CA ALA A 128 -2.07 3.54 5.97
C ALA A 128 -3.43 2.91 6.31
N LEU A 129 -3.56 1.57 6.30
CA LEU A 129 -4.79 0.89 6.68
C LEU A 129 -5.10 1.13 8.16
N SER A 130 -4.08 1.12 9.02
CA SER A 130 -4.20 1.40 10.44
C SER A 130 -4.70 2.82 10.72
N ALA A 131 -4.20 3.80 9.97
CA ALA A 131 -4.65 5.20 10.05
C ALA A 131 -6.07 5.38 9.47
N TYR A 132 -6.41 4.61 8.44
CA TYR A 132 -7.71 4.66 7.79
C TYR A 132 -8.82 4.13 8.68
N SER A 133 -8.72 2.90 9.17
CA SER A 133 -9.79 2.27 9.96
C SER A 133 -9.27 1.20 10.93
N PRO A 134 -9.21 1.53 12.24
CA PRO A 134 -8.93 0.54 13.28
C PRO A 134 -9.90 -0.65 13.26
N ASP A 135 -11.17 -0.40 12.95
CA ASP A 135 -12.20 -1.43 12.97
C ASP A 135 -11.98 -2.46 11.86
N LEU A 136 -11.54 -2.03 10.67
CA LEU A 136 -11.15 -2.96 9.61
C LEU A 136 -9.93 -3.80 9.99
N VAL A 137 -8.95 -3.21 10.67
CA VAL A 137 -7.77 -3.96 11.16
C VAL A 137 -8.19 -5.02 12.15
N LYS A 138 -9.05 -4.66 13.14
CA LYS A 138 -9.56 -5.58 14.15
C LYS A 138 -10.42 -6.69 13.53
N ALA A 139 -11.34 -6.35 12.62
CA ALA A 139 -12.18 -7.33 11.92
C ALA A 139 -11.35 -8.30 11.09
N THR A 140 -10.36 -7.79 10.35
CA THR A 140 -9.43 -8.61 9.56
C THR A 140 -8.62 -9.55 10.46
N TYR A 141 -8.06 -9.06 11.56
CA TYR A 141 -7.33 -9.87 12.53
C TYR A 141 -8.20 -10.97 13.13
N SER A 142 -9.42 -10.62 13.56
CA SER A 142 -10.39 -11.57 14.10
C SER A 142 -10.74 -12.67 13.09
N TYR A 143 -10.90 -12.30 11.81
CA TYR A 143 -11.12 -13.27 10.74
C TYR A 143 -9.89 -14.17 10.53
N LEU A 144 -8.68 -13.59 10.45
CA LEU A 144 -7.44 -14.37 10.28
C LEU A 144 -7.20 -15.36 11.44
N LYS A 145 -7.62 -15.04 12.67
CA LYS A 145 -7.59 -15.98 13.81
C LYS A 145 -8.41 -17.24 13.56
N THR A 146 -9.36 -17.25 12.64
CA THR A 146 -10.09 -18.48 12.26
C THR A 146 -9.28 -19.36 11.29
N GLN A 147 -8.23 -18.80 10.67
CA GLN A 147 -7.37 -19.48 9.70
C GLN A 147 -6.02 -19.92 10.29
N TYR A 148 -5.54 -19.20 11.32
CA TYR A 148 -4.26 -19.44 11.98
C TYR A 148 -4.52 -19.76 13.46
N ALA A 149 -4.01 -20.88 13.95
CA ALA A 149 -4.14 -21.26 15.36
C ALA A 149 -3.42 -20.27 16.28
N ASN A 150 -2.23 -19.83 15.87
CA ASN A 150 -1.37 -18.90 16.60
C ASN A 150 -1.03 -17.72 15.71
N LEU A 151 -1.88 -16.68 15.73
CA LEU A 151 -1.70 -15.46 14.96
C LEU A 151 -1.26 -14.30 15.84
N GLY A 152 -0.10 -13.75 15.52
CA GLY A 152 0.38 -12.48 16.05
C GLY A 152 -0.09 -11.27 15.23
N ILE A 153 0.28 -10.08 15.72
CA ILE A 153 0.06 -8.82 15.01
C ILE A 153 1.27 -7.90 15.15
N ALA A 154 1.67 -7.26 14.06
CA ALA A 154 2.72 -6.24 14.05
C ALA A 154 2.16 -4.92 13.51
N LEU A 155 2.16 -3.89 14.34
CA LEU A 155 1.94 -2.51 13.96
C LEU A 155 3.28 -1.82 13.79
N GLY A 156 3.48 -1.10 12.68
CA GLY A 156 4.74 -0.43 12.38
C GLY A 156 4.84 0.04 10.93
N CYS A 157 6.06 0.35 10.53
CA CYS A 157 6.40 0.82 9.19
C CYS A 157 7.25 -0.22 8.44
N CYS A 158 7.01 -0.36 7.14
CA CYS A 158 7.83 -1.20 6.25
C CYS A 158 9.11 -0.49 5.72
N GLY A 159 9.37 0.76 6.11
CA GLY A 159 10.50 1.55 5.59
C GLY A 159 10.20 2.35 4.30
N GLY A 160 9.04 2.14 3.69
CA GLY A 160 8.69 2.73 2.39
C GLY A 160 8.88 4.24 2.25
N PRO A 161 8.48 5.09 3.20
CA PRO A 161 8.72 6.53 3.09
C PRO A 161 10.20 6.90 2.94
N SER A 162 11.08 6.29 3.73
CA SER A 162 12.53 6.50 3.62
C SER A 162 13.10 6.02 2.29
N GLU A 163 12.68 4.84 1.83
CA GLU A 163 13.08 4.33 0.52
C GLU A 163 12.72 5.33 -0.59
N LEU A 164 11.45 5.76 -0.65
CA LEU A 164 10.96 6.65 -1.71
C LEU A 164 11.61 8.04 -1.70
N ILE A 165 12.18 8.47 -0.56
CA ILE A 165 13.00 9.69 -0.47
C ILE A 165 14.42 9.46 -0.97
N GLY A 166 14.90 8.21 -1.08
CA GLY A 166 16.27 7.84 -1.43
C GLY A 166 17.16 7.52 -0.22
N LYS A 167 16.56 7.35 0.98
CA LYS A 167 17.27 6.88 2.19
C LYS A 167 17.19 5.36 2.30
N THR A 168 17.66 4.68 1.26
CA THR A 168 17.49 3.23 1.09
C THR A 168 18.12 2.44 2.23
N ASP A 169 19.33 2.79 2.68
CA ASP A 169 19.99 2.11 3.80
C ASP A 169 19.17 2.20 5.08
N TYR A 170 18.61 3.37 5.39
CA TYR A 170 17.77 3.53 6.57
C TYR A 170 16.44 2.76 6.42
N ALA A 171 15.86 2.76 5.23
CA ALA A 171 14.67 1.97 4.94
C ALA A 171 14.92 0.46 5.13
N ASN A 172 16.09 -0.04 4.75
CA ASN A 172 16.48 -1.44 4.92
C ASN A 172 16.68 -1.78 6.41
N GLN A 173 17.33 -0.91 7.19
CA GLN A 173 17.45 -1.08 8.64
C GLN A 173 16.08 -1.21 9.33
N ILE A 174 15.08 -0.42 8.91
CA ILE A 174 13.70 -0.53 9.43
C ILE A 174 13.12 -1.91 9.11
N THR A 175 13.33 -2.42 7.89
CA THR A 175 12.81 -3.71 7.46
C THR A 175 13.51 -4.86 8.19
N GLU A 176 14.82 -4.81 8.33
CA GLU A 176 15.63 -5.79 9.06
C GLU A 176 15.21 -5.88 10.53
N GLN A 177 14.98 -4.72 11.17
CA GLN A 177 14.50 -4.71 12.55
C GLN A 177 13.09 -5.29 12.68
N LEU A 178 12.19 -5.01 11.70
CA LEU A 178 10.85 -5.62 11.67
C LEU A 178 10.93 -7.14 11.53
N GLU A 179 11.82 -7.64 10.67
CA GLU A 179 12.05 -9.08 10.50
C GLU A 179 12.54 -9.74 11.79
N GLN A 180 13.57 -9.16 12.41
CA GLN A 180 14.15 -9.66 13.67
C GLN A 180 13.10 -9.74 14.79
N ASP A 181 12.29 -8.69 14.94
CA ASP A 181 11.27 -8.65 15.97
C ASP A 181 10.18 -9.70 15.74
N ILE A 182 9.72 -9.88 14.51
CA ILE A 182 8.71 -10.90 14.17
C ILE A 182 9.28 -12.31 14.37
N LYS A 183 10.51 -12.54 13.94
CA LYS A 183 11.21 -13.82 14.14
C LYS A 183 11.40 -14.15 15.63
N SER A 184 11.60 -13.15 16.48
CA SER A 184 11.72 -13.37 17.94
C SER A 184 10.46 -13.97 18.56
N LEU A 185 9.30 -13.84 17.89
CA LEU A 185 8.05 -14.49 18.27
C LEU A 185 7.89 -15.91 17.70
N GLY A 186 8.88 -16.43 16.97
CA GLY A 186 8.82 -17.74 16.31
C GLY A 186 8.08 -17.75 14.97
N ALA A 187 7.56 -16.63 14.51
CA ALA A 187 6.81 -16.57 13.25
C ALA A 187 7.71 -16.79 12.02
N SER A 188 7.18 -17.54 11.06
CA SER A 188 7.81 -17.78 9.75
C SER A 188 7.08 -17.10 8.58
N GLU A 189 5.90 -16.54 8.83
CA GLU A 189 5.05 -15.91 7.82
C GLU A 189 4.53 -14.55 8.29
N ILE A 190 4.45 -13.60 7.36
CA ILE A 190 3.86 -12.28 7.57
C ILE A 190 2.75 -12.02 6.56
N ASN A 191 1.50 -11.86 7.05
CA ASN A 191 0.31 -11.57 6.26
C ASN A 191 0.17 -10.06 6.05
N VAL A 192 0.41 -9.58 4.85
CA VAL A 192 0.55 -8.15 4.54
C VAL A 192 -0.68 -7.61 3.82
N ALA A 193 -1.31 -6.56 4.38
CA ALA A 193 -2.51 -5.96 3.79
C ALA A 193 -2.18 -4.89 2.71
N CYS A 194 -1.13 -4.10 2.90
CA CYS A 194 -0.77 -3.05 1.96
C CYS A 194 0.04 -3.63 0.78
N PRO A 195 -0.37 -3.44 -0.50
CA PRO A 195 0.36 -3.96 -1.66
C PRO A 195 1.78 -3.39 -1.79
N TYR A 196 2.00 -2.13 -1.40
CA TYR A 196 3.35 -1.56 -1.39
C TYR A 196 4.23 -2.21 -0.32
N CYS A 197 3.70 -2.40 0.90
CA CYS A 197 4.42 -3.13 1.94
C CYS A 197 4.73 -4.56 1.49
N TYR A 198 3.76 -5.25 0.86
CA TYR A 198 3.96 -6.60 0.34
C TYR A 198 5.10 -6.66 -0.69
N LYS A 199 5.07 -5.77 -1.69
CA LYS A 199 6.14 -5.68 -2.70
C LYS A 199 7.50 -5.51 -2.02
N ARG A 200 7.64 -4.47 -1.18
CA ARG A 200 8.91 -4.17 -0.50
C ARG A 200 9.39 -5.32 0.39
N LEU A 201 8.52 -5.85 1.24
CA LEU A 201 8.88 -6.94 2.14
C LEU A 201 9.25 -8.21 1.39
N SER A 202 8.61 -8.50 0.25
CA SER A 202 8.97 -9.63 -0.62
C SER A 202 10.35 -9.49 -1.27
N GLU A 203 10.83 -8.26 -1.45
CA GLU A 203 12.15 -7.97 -2.01
C GLU A 203 13.25 -7.93 -0.94
N GLN A 204 12.92 -7.64 0.32
CA GLN A 204 13.90 -7.35 1.37
C GLN A 204 14.00 -8.41 2.47
N LEU A 205 12.90 -9.11 2.80
CA LEU A 205 12.93 -10.14 3.84
C LEU A 205 13.65 -11.40 3.36
N ILE A 206 14.47 -11.97 4.23
CA ILE A 206 15.31 -13.14 3.92
C ILE A 206 14.68 -14.42 4.49
N ASP A 207 14.25 -14.38 5.74
CA ASP A 207 13.84 -15.56 6.50
C ASP A 207 12.33 -15.61 6.79
N LEU A 208 11.62 -14.50 6.60
CA LEU A 208 10.17 -14.44 6.71
C LEU A 208 9.53 -14.53 5.33
N LYS A 209 8.42 -15.26 5.25
CA LYS A 209 7.63 -15.39 4.01
C LYS A 209 6.51 -14.36 4.00
N PRO A 210 6.59 -13.30 3.18
CA PRO A 210 5.45 -12.40 2.97
C PRO A 210 4.34 -13.11 2.19
N VAL A 211 3.10 -12.95 2.68
CA VAL A 211 1.89 -13.44 2.01
C VAL A 211 0.91 -12.28 1.88
N SER A 212 0.33 -12.12 0.71
CA SER A 212 -0.71 -11.10 0.54
C SER A 212 -1.97 -11.48 1.30
N LEU A 213 -2.47 -10.56 2.14
CA LEU A 213 -3.73 -10.71 2.84
C LEU A 213 -4.88 -11.13 1.90
N TYR A 214 -4.93 -10.53 0.71
CA TYR A 214 -6.03 -10.80 -0.24
C TYR A 214 -6.01 -12.24 -0.75
N LYS A 215 -4.83 -12.83 -0.95
CA LYS A 215 -4.71 -14.27 -1.28
C LYS A 215 -5.24 -15.11 -0.13
N VAL A 216 -4.80 -14.86 1.09
CA VAL A 216 -5.25 -15.60 2.28
C VAL A 216 -6.78 -15.55 2.41
N LEU A 217 -7.37 -14.35 2.32
CA LEU A 217 -8.82 -14.18 2.42
C LEU A 217 -9.57 -14.89 1.27
N SER A 218 -9.03 -14.87 0.06
CA SER A 218 -9.64 -15.51 -1.10
C SER A 218 -9.58 -17.03 -1.04
N GLU A 219 -8.46 -17.60 -0.61
CA GLU A 219 -8.21 -19.05 -0.52
C GLU A 219 -8.93 -19.68 0.68
N ALA A 220 -9.10 -18.94 1.76
CA ALA A 220 -9.76 -19.41 2.98
C ALA A 220 -11.24 -19.78 2.82
N GLY A 221 -11.81 -19.64 1.62
CA GLY A 221 -13.22 -19.95 1.36
C GLY A 221 -14.18 -19.06 2.14
N ALA A 222 -13.74 -17.86 2.53
CA ALA A 222 -14.52 -16.93 3.32
C ALA A 222 -15.89 -16.67 2.68
N LYS A 223 -16.92 -16.91 3.46
CA LYS A 223 -18.26 -16.43 3.13
C LYS A 223 -18.42 -15.07 3.77
N PHE A 224 -18.53 -14.05 2.96
CA PHE A 224 -18.91 -12.72 3.42
C PHE A 224 -20.42 -12.58 3.25
N PRO A 225 -21.12 -11.87 4.16
CA PRO A 225 -22.52 -11.56 3.97
C PRO A 225 -22.68 -10.82 2.64
N GLU A 226 -23.57 -11.29 1.75
CA GLU A 226 -23.92 -10.55 0.55
C GLU A 226 -24.49 -9.19 0.96
N LYS A 227 -23.81 -8.10 0.60
CA LYS A 227 -24.15 -6.76 1.09
C LYS A 227 -24.79 -5.87 0.04
N GLY A 228 -24.77 -6.27 -1.22
CA GLY A 228 -25.35 -5.45 -2.26
C GLY A 228 -25.13 -5.99 -3.67
N ASN A 229 -25.76 -5.30 -4.63
CA ASN A 229 -25.67 -5.59 -6.06
C ASN A 229 -25.03 -4.42 -6.84
N SER A 230 -24.30 -3.55 -6.16
CA SER A 230 -23.66 -2.40 -6.80
C SER A 230 -22.47 -2.83 -7.66
N THR A 231 -22.24 -2.06 -8.73
CA THR A 231 -21.04 -2.19 -9.57
C THR A 231 -20.00 -1.17 -9.14
N TYR A 232 -18.75 -1.59 -9.04
CA TYR A 232 -17.60 -0.72 -8.78
C TYR A 232 -16.61 -0.77 -9.93
N SER A 233 -16.01 0.37 -10.29
CA SER A 233 -14.81 0.36 -11.12
C SER A 233 -13.61 0.00 -10.25
N ILE A 234 -12.81 -1.00 -10.66
CA ILE A 234 -11.67 -1.44 -9.85
C ILE A 234 -10.41 -0.66 -10.20
N HIS A 235 -9.68 -0.21 -9.17
CA HIS A 235 -8.33 0.32 -9.32
C HIS A 235 -7.31 -0.61 -8.67
N ASP A 236 -6.43 -1.20 -9.49
CA ASP A 236 -5.30 -1.98 -9.00
C ASP A 236 -4.17 -1.03 -8.57
N PRO A 237 -3.66 -1.12 -7.34
CA PRO A 237 -2.49 -0.33 -6.94
C PRO A 237 -1.28 -0.64 -7.81
N CYS A 238 -0.53 0.38 -8.22
CA CYS A 238 0.65 0.19 -9.09
C CYS A 238 1.72 -0.75 -8.48
N SER A 239 1.76 -0.88 -7.16
CA SER A 239 2.61 -1.84 -6.46
C SER A 239 2.17 -3.30 -6.60
N ALA A 240 0.96 -3.56 -7.12
CA ALA A 240 0.48 -4.90 -7.45
C ALA A 240 0.68 -5.25 -8.95
N ARG A 241 1.35 -4.40 -9.72
CA ARG A 241 1.72 -4.68 -11.12
C ARG A 241 2.62 -5.91 -11.17
N GLY A 242 2.36 -6.81 -12.12
CA GLY A 242 3.09 -8.07 -12.24
C GLY A 242 2.74 -9.13 -11.19
N GLN A 243 1.65 -8.94 -10.42
CA GLN A 243 1.20 -9.86 -9.39
C GLN A 243 -0.25 -10.32 -9.65
N PRO A 244 -0.48 -11.10 -10.71
CA PRO A 244 -1.82 -11.48 -11.14
C PRO A 244 -2.60 -12.22 -10.05
N GLU A 245 -1.93 -13.00 -9.20
CA GLU A 245 -2.56 -13.74 -8.11
C GLU A 245 -3.18 -12.82 -7.04
N ILE A 246 -2.63 -11.62 -6.81
CA ILE A 246 -3.22 -10.64 -5.89
C ILE A 246 -4.38 -9.91 -6.56
N GLN A 247 -4.22 -9.57 -7.84
CA GLN A 247 -5.24 -8.91 -8.65
C GLN A 247 -6.49 -9.81 -8.80
N ASP A 248 -6.29 -11.11 -9.03
CA ASP A 248 -7.36 -12.10 -9.13
C ASP A 248 -8.03 -12.37 -7.77
N ALA A 249 -7.24 -12.44 -6.69
CA ALA A 249 -7.76 -12.59 -5.35
C ALA A 249 -8.66 -11.40 -4.95
N ALA A 250 -8.25 -10.16 -5.27
CA ALA A 250 -9.06 -8.98 -5.03
C ALA A 250 -10.42 -9.04 -5.75
N ARG A 251 -10.43 -9.44 -7.02
CA ARG A 251 -11.66 -9.62 -7.82
C ARG A 251 -12.55 -10.73 -7.26
N SER A 252 -11.96 -11.87 -6.94
CA SER A 252 -12.67 -12.99 -6.31
C SER A 252 -13.39 -12.55 -5.02
N LEU A 253 -12.71 -11.77 -4.17
CA LEU A 253 -13.29 -11.25 -2.93
C LEU A 253 -14.46 -10.29 -3.16
N ILE A 254 -14.36 -9.40 -4.16
CA ILE A 254 -15.43 -8.47 -4.53
C ILE A 254 -16.68 -9.26 -4.99
N TYR A 255 -16.50 -10.26 -5.86
CA TYR A 255 -17.60 -11.11 -6.31
C TYR A 255 -18.21 -11.94 -5.17
N LYS A 256 -17.37 -12.50 -4.26
CA LYS A 256 -17.85 -13.24 -3.08
C LYS A 256 -18.65 -12.37 -2.11
N ALA A 257 -18.42 -11.06 -2.11
CA ALA A 257 -19.17 -10.10 -1.30
C ALA A 257 -20.46 -9.61 -2.00
N GLY A 258 -20.81 -10.18 -3.17
CA GLY A 258 -22.06 -9.88 -3.90
C GLY A 258 -22.00 -8.65 -4.80
N TYR A 259 -20.81 -8.08 -5.05
CA TYR A 259 -20.64 -6.93 -5.92
C TYR A 259 -20.15 -7.33 -7.32
N THR A 260 -20.36 -6.44 -8.30
CA THR A 260 -19.84 -6.59 -9.66
C THR A 260 -18.72 -5.61 -9.93
N ILE A 261 -17.87 -5.94 -10.89
CA ILE A 261 -16.70 -5.13 -11.28
C ILE A 261 -16.90 -4.62 -12.69
N ASP A 262 -16.66 -3.32 -12.87
CA ASP A 262 -16.42 -2.67 -14.14
C ASP A 262 -14.90 -2.52 -14.33
N GLU A 263 -14.34 -3.27 -15.29
CA GLU A 263 -12.92 -3.22 -15.66
C GLU A 263 -12.73 -2.10 -16.69
N HIS A 264 -12.12 -1.01 -16.30
CA HIS A 264 -11.74 0.04 -17.25
C HIS A 264 -10.40 -0.28 -17.94
N THR A 265 -9.99 0.55 -18.91
CA THR A 265 -8.84 0.27 -19.79
C THR A 265 -7.54 0.04 -19.01
N HIS A 266 -7.31 0.83 -17.97
CA HIS A 266 -6.06 0.81 -17.21
C HIS A 266 -6.23 0.11 -15.85
N THR A 267 -6.46 -1.21 -15.90
CA THR A 267 -6.50 -2.10 -14.73
C THR A 267 -5.38 -3.14 -14.81
N ARG A 268 -5.20 -3.90 -13.76
CA ARG A 268 -4.19 -4.97 -13.65
C ARG A 268 -2.78 -4.41 -13.95
N ASP A 269 -2.04 -5.05 -14.85
CA ASP A 269 -0.70 -4.63 -15.25
C ASP A 269 -0.67 -3.33 -16.06
N ASN A 270 -1.80 -2.90 -16.58
CA ASN A 270 -1.92 -1.62 -17.28
C ASN A 270 -2.34 -0.48 -16.33
N THR A 271 -2.54 -0.73 -15.05
CA THR A 271 -3.01 0.28 -14.11
C THR A 271 -2.15 1.53 -14.13
N HIS A 272 -2.79 2.70 -14.08
CA HIS A 272 -2.11 3.96 -13.79
C HIS A 272 -1.91 4.09 -12.27
N CYS A 273 -0.92 4.90 -11.85
CA CYS A 273 -0.75 5.24 -10.46
C CYS A 273 -1.90 6.14 -9.97
N CYS A 274 -2.29 5.99 -8.70
CA CYS A 274 -3.24 6.91 -8.06
C CYS A 274 -2.71 8.34 -7.86
N GLY A 275 -1.43 8.61 -8.15
CA GLY A 275 -0.78 9.90 -7.98
C GLY A 275 0.17 9.97 -6.77
N MET A 276 -0.02 9.18 -5.72
CA MET A 276 0.84 9.20 -4.52
C MET A 276 2.13 8.37 -4.67
N GLY A 277 2.23 7.48 -5.67
CA GLY A 277 3.46 6.73 -5.90
C GLY A 277 4.68 7.65 -5.88
N GLY A 278 5.83 7.18 -5.39
CA GLY A 278 7.00 8.02 -5.23
C GLY A 278 6.83 9.26 -4.34
N MET A 279 5.72 9.37 -3.61
CA MET A 279 5.29 10.53 -2.80
C MET A 279 5.10 11.83 -3.60
N VAL A 280 4.77 11.72 -4.89
CA VAL A 280 4.70 12.86 -5.81
C VAL A 280 3.76 13.96 -5.33
N PHE A 281 2.57 13.62 -4.79
CA PHE A 281 1.62 14.62 -4.28
C PHE A 281 2.22 15.56 -3.22
N LEU A 282 3.20 15.10 -2.46
CA LEU A 282 3.82 15.89 -1.40
C LEU A 282 4.81 16.93 -1.94
N VAL A 283 5.32 16.73 -3.16
CA VAL A 283 6.38 17.54 -3.76
C VAL A 283 5.93 18.26 -5.02
N ASN A 284 5.11 17.62 -5.83
CA ASN A 284 4.58 18.14 -7.08
C ASN A 284 3.12 17.71 -7.24
N ALA A 285 2.23 18.45 -6.55
CA ALA A 285 0.81 18.13 -6.47
C ALA A 285 0.13 18.13 -7.86
N ASP A 286 0.57 18.97 -8.79
CA ASP A 286 -0.01 19.07 -10.13
C ASP A 286 0.20 17.78 -10.93
N VAL A 287 1.41 17.22 -10.91
CA VAL A 287 1.71 15.91 -11.55
C VAL A 287 0.95 14.78 -10.85
N GLY A 288 0.85 14.82 -9.53
CA GLY A 288 0.07 13.85 -8.76
C GLY A 288 -1.41 13.89 -9.15
N ALA A 289 -2.02 15.07 -9.21
CA ALA A 289 -3.42 15.29 -9.56
C ALA A 289 -3.72 14.87 -11.01
N ALA A 290 -2.88 15.26 -11.98
CA ALA A 290 -3.03 14.85 -13.37
C ALA A 290 -3.08 13.32 -13.51
N LYS A 291 -2.22 12.61 -12.77
CA LYS A 291 -2.20 11.15 -12.72
C LYS A 291 -3.50 10.57 -12.15
N THR A 292 -4.02 11.15 -11.07
CA THR A 292 -5.30 10.73 -10.45
C THR A 292 -6.47 10.92 -11.42
N GLU A 293 -6.51 12.07 -12.11
CA GLU A 293 -7.58 12.40 -13.06
C GLU A 293 -7.72 11.38 -14.20
N ARG A 294 -6.62 10.79 -14.69
CA ARG A 294 -6.68 9.74 -15.71
C ARG A 294 -7.56 8.57 -15.24
N THR A 295 -7.28 8.01 -14.06
CA THR A 295 -8.08 6.92 -13.49
C THR A 295 -9.52 7.35 -13.22
N VAL A 296 -9.73 8.57 -12.69
CA VAL A 296 -11.08 9.08 -12.40
C VAL A 296 -11.94 9.20 -13.66
N ARG A 297 -11.37 9.69 -14.77
CA ARG A 297 -12.07 9.82 -16.05
C ARG A 297 -12.48 8.49 -16.68
N GLU A 298 -11.68 7.44 -16.49
CA GLU A 298 -11.97 6.10 -16.99
C GLU A 298 -12.98 5.33 -16.16
N SER A 299 -13.17 5.72 -14.90
CA SER A 299 -13.99 5.01 -13.92
C SER A 299 -15.45 5.45 -14.02
N LEU A 300 -16.32 4.61 -14.59
CA LEU A 300 -17.76 4.89 -14.76
C LEU A 300 -18.52 4.83 -13.45
N HIS A 301 -18.07 4.00 -12.50
CA HIS A 301 -18.72 3.75 -11.21
C HIS A 301 -17.87 4.32 -10.05
N ASP A 302 -18.36 4.21 -8.83
CA ASP A 302 -17.58 4.43 -7.63
C ASP A 302 -16.38 3.47 -7.63
N LEU A 303 -15.21 3.94 -7.16
CA LEU A 303 -14.00 3.12 -7.18
C LEU A 303 -13.96 2.13 -6.00
N VAL A 304 -13.42 0.95 -6.27
CA VAL A 304 -12.89 0.04 -5.25
C VAL A 304 -11.40 -0.17 -5.46
N THR A 305 -10.63 -0.13 -4.39
CA THR A 305 -9.19 -0.43 -4.40
C THR A 305 -8.80 -1.21 -3.15
N TYR A 306 -7.69 -1.93 -3.20
CA TYR A 306 -7.15 -2.70 -2.08
C TYR A 306 -5.87 -2.06 -1.47
N CYS A 307 -5.74 -0.74 -1.61
CA CYS A 307 -4.71 0.09 -0.99
C CYS A 307 -5.35 1.31 -0.32
N ALA A 308 -5.18 1.45 1.00
CA ALA A 308 -5.76 2.56 1.76
C ALA A 308 -5.24 3.93 1.29
N THR A 309 -3.96 4.03 0.90
CA THR A 309 -3.40 5.25 0.32
C THR A 309 -4.09 5.62 -0.99
N CYS A 310 -4.28 4.67 -1.92
CA CYS A 310 -4.98 4.93 -3.19
C CYS A 310 -6.42 5.39 -2.92
N ARG A 311 -7.12 4.73 -1.98
CA ARG A 311 -8.48 5.12 -1.57
C ARG A 311 -8.53 6.57 -1.12
N ASP A 312 -7.61 6.98 -0.26
CA ASP A 312 -7.60 8.34 0.28
C ASP A 312 -7.24 9.39 -0.78
N ILE A 313 -6.34 9.07 -1.71
CA ILE A 313 -6.03 9.98 -2.82
C ILE A 313 -7.25 10.19 -3.71
N PHE A 314 -7.96 9.14 -4.14
CA PHE A 314 -9.17 9.29 -4.94
C PHE A 314 -10.27 10.05 -4.20
N ALA A 315 -10.49 9.73 -2.93
CA ALA A 315 -11.47 10.44 -2.11
C ALA A 315 -11.11 11.92 -1.90
N GLY A 316 -9.83 12.23 -1.72
CA GLY A 316 -9.31 13.60 -1.62
C GLY A 316 -9.51 14.43 -2.91
N GLN A 317 -9.58 13.77 -4.05
CA GLN A 317 -9.89 14.38 -5.36
C GLN A 317 -11.40 14.35 -5.68
N GLY A 318 -12.26 14.03 -4.70
CA GLY A 318 -13.71 14.05 -4.84
C GLY A 318 -14.32 12.83 -5.52
N LYS A 319 -13.53 11.80 -5.88
CA LYS A 319 -14.06 10.55 -6.42
C LYS A 319 -14.46 9.64 -5.26
N LYS A 320 -15.71 9.20 -5.24
CA LYS A 320 -16.13 8.16 -4.28
C LYS A 320 -15.30 6.91 -4.45
N CYS A 321 -14.67 6.48 -3.37
CA CYS A 321 -13.77 5.33 -3.37
C CYS A 321 -13.86 4.57 -2.06
N VAL A 322 -13.93 3.25 -2.14
CA VAL A 322 -14.01 2.34 -0.99
C VAL A 322 -12.79 1.43 -0.96
N HIS A 323 -12.32 1.09 0.22
CA HIS A 323 -11.31 0.06 0.36
C HIS A 323 -11.95 -1.34 0.25
N LEU A 324 -11.30 -2.31 -0.37
CA LEU A 324 -11.84 -3.67 -0.53
C LEU A 324 -12.29 -4.30 0.81
N LEU A 325 -11.54 -4.09 1.89
CA LEU A 325 -11.93 -4.59 3.21
C LEU A 325 -13.24 -3.96 3.74
N ASP A 326 -13.61 -2.75 3.29
CA ASP A 326 -14.93 -2.20 3.61
C ASP A 326 -16.05 -3.01 2.98
N LEU A 327 -15.87 -3.50 1.75
CA LEU A 327 -16.86 -4.37 1.11
C LEU A 327 -17.04 -5.68 1.90
N LEU A 328 -15.98 -6.17 2.50
CA LEU A 328 -16.00 -7.44 3.24
C LEU A 328 -16.54 -7.28 4.67
N PHE A 329 -16.13 -6.25 5.39
CA PHE A 329 -16.34 -6.13 6.84
C PHE A 329 -17.20 -4.95 7.29
N ASN A 330 -17.38 -3.90 6.46
CA ASN A 330 -18.18 -2.75 6.84
C ASN A 330 -19.66 -2.96 6.55
N LYS A 331 -20.55 -2.56 7.47
CA LYS A 331 -22.01 -2.67 7.29
C LYS A 331 -22.55 -1.73 6.19
N ASN A 332 -21.92 -0.58 5.98
CA ASN A 332 -22.34 0.45 5.04
C ASN A 332 -21.22 0.90 4.11
N PRO A 333 -20.73 0.05 3.19
CA PRO A 333 -19.60 0.41 2.32
C PRO A 333 -19.90 1.59 1.39
N ALA A 334 -21.14 1.78 0.95
CA ALA A 334 -21.53 2.93 0.13
C ALA A 334 -21.39 4.27 0.87
N GLU A 335 -21.75 4.32 2.15
CA GLU A 335 -21.53 5.49 3.01
C GLU A 335 -20.02 5.74 3.18
N GLN A 336 -19.24 4.69 3.37
CA GLN A 336 -17.80 4.79 3.51
C GLN A 336 -17.12 5.29 2.21
N ALA A 337 -17.63 4.89 1.04
CA ALA A 337 -17.12 5.37 -0.25
C ALA A 337 -17.23 6.90 -0.40
N ALA A 338 -18.27 7.49 0.20
CA ALA A 338 -18.51 8.93 0.14
C ALA A 338 -17.69 9.76 1.16
N LYS A 339 -17.00 9.12 2.10
CA LYS A 339 -16.20 9.83 3.11
C LYS A 339 -14.90 10.36 2.52
N ALA A 340 -14.58 11.60 2.87
CA ALA A 340 -13.27 12.18 2.65
C ALA A 340 -12.16 11.39 3.38
N PRO A 341 -10.88 11.60 3.03
CA PRO A 341 -9.77 11.08 3.82
C PRO A 341 -9.85 11.55 5.28
N ASN A 342 -9.34 10.74 6.19
CA ASN A 342 -9.24 11.14 7.59
C ASN A 342 -8.36 12.38 7.75
N ALA A 343 -8.81 13.35 8.54
CA ALA A 343 -7.94 14.44 8.96
C ALA A 343 -6.74 13.88 9.77
N PRO A 344 -5.58 14.56 9.77
CA PRO A 344 -4.36 14.07 10.43
C PRO A 344 -4.57 13.70 11.91
N GLU A 345 -5.39 14.45 12.65
CA GLU A 345 -5.71 14.19 14.05
C GLU A 345 -6.51 12.91 14.23
N VAL A 346 -7.45 12.63 13.31
CA VAL A 346 -8.24 11.39 13.30
C VAL A 346 -7.34 10.20 12.96
N ALA A 347 -6.49 10.34 11.95
CA ALA A 347 -5.51 9.31 11.57
C ALA A 347 -4.58 8.98 12.75
N THR A 348 -4.02 9.99 13.41
CA THR A 348 -3.14 9.81 14.59
C THR A 348 -3.88 9.14 15.74
N ARG A 349 -5.14 9.54 16.00
CA ARG A 349 -5.98 8.89 17.03
C ARG A 349 -6.20 7.41 16.70
N ASN A 350 -6.52 7.09 15.46
CA ASN A 350 -6.73 5.72 15.00
C ASN A 350 -5.50 4.82 15.25
N LEU A 351 -4.32 5.34 14.97
CA LEU A 351 -3.06 4.64 15.23
C LEU A 351 -2.85 4.34 16.72
N LYS A 352 -3.11 5.33 17.59
CA LYS A 352 -3.01 5.16 19.04
C LYS A 352 -4.05 4.16 19.58
N VAL A 353 -5.27 4.19 19.06
CA VAL A 353 -6.33 3.23 19.42
C VAL A 353 -5.90 1.79 19.08
N LEU A 354 -5.28 1.57 17.94
CA LEU A 354 -4.76 0.25 17.59
C LEU A 354 -3.59 -0.17 18.46
N ASN A 355 -2.64 0.72 18.74
CA ASN A 355 -1.53 0.42 19.63
C ASN A 355 -2.05 -0.04 21.01
N GLN A 356 -3.01 0.71 21.59
CA GLN A 356 -3.62 0.34 22.87
C GLN A 356 -4.32 -1.00 22.77
N TRP A 357 -5.12 -1.22 21.74
CA TRP A 357 -5.81 -2.50 21.54
C TRP A 357 -4.84 -3.70 21.47
N VAL A 358 -3.70 -3.57 20.80
CA VAL A 358 -2.70 -4.64 20.74
C VAL A 358 -2.03 -4.85 22.10
N ARG A 359 -1.82 -3.78 22.90
CA ARG A 359 -1.35 -3.90 24.29
C ARG A 359 -2.33 -4.68 25.16
N ASP A 360 -3.62 -4.37 25.01
CA ASP A 360 -4.68 -5.04 25.75
C ASP A 360 -4.74 -6.53 25.37
N LEU A 361 -4.66 -6.86 24.05
CA LEU A 361 -4.57 -8.25 23.59
C LEU A 361 -3.39 -9.02 24.20
N ALA A 362 -2.24 -8.39 24.33
CA ALA A 362 -1.05 -9.01 24.93
C ALA A 362 -1.21 -9.25 26.44
N GLN A 363 -2.07 -8.47 27.13
CA GLN A 363 -2.31 -8.56 28.57
C GLN A 363 -3.48 -9.48 28.95
N GLU A 364 -4.36 -9.85 28.01
CA GLU A 364 -5.57 -10.67 28.23
C GLU A 364 -5.30 -12.13 28.63
N ILE A 365 -4.20 -12.40 29.34
CA ILE A 365 -3.94 -13.72 29.98
C ILE A 365 -4.96 -14.02 31.09
N LYS A 366 -5.81 -13.08 31.51
CA LYS A 366 -6.60 -13.20 32.75
C LYS A 366 -8.11 -12.94 32.70
N HIS A 367 -8.66 -12.37 31.64
CA HIS A 367 -10.11 -12.10 31.60
C HIS A 367 -10.71 -12.26 30.19
N GLU A 368 -11.32 -13.40 29.88
CA GLU A 368 -12.43 -13.48 28.95
C GLU A 368 -13.67 -12.83 29.58
N PRO A 369 -14.49 -11.96 28.96
CA PRO A 369 -15.33 -12.24 27.80
C PRO A 369 -15.88 -11.00 27.05
N VAL A 370 -15.14 -10.20 26.36
CA VAL A 370 -15.73 -9.06 25.60
C VAL A 370 -15.63 -9.22 24.08
N LEU A 371 -14.66 -9.98 23.57
CA LEU A 371 -14.53 -10.20 22.12
C LEU A 371 -15.58 -11.18 21.55
N ASN A 372 -16.09 -12.09 22.37
CA ASN A 372 -17.06 -13.11 21.94
C ASN A 372 -18.42 -12.54 21.51
N GLN A 373 -18.80 -11.34 21.96
CA GLN A 373 -20.09 -10.76 21.60
C GLN A 373 -20.14 -10.22 20.16
N TRP A 374 -19.01 -9.77 19.62
CA TRP A 374 -18.94 -9.25 18.25
C TRP A 374 -18.69 -10.36 17.22
N VAL A 375 -17.81 -11.29 17.53
CA VAL A 375 -17.54 -12.51 16.73
C VAL A 375 -18.71 -13.49 16.83
N GLY A 376 -19.36 -13.59 17.98
CA GLY A 376 -20.56 -14.40 18.20
C GLY A 376 -21.72 -13.95 17.29
N ASN A 377 -21.95 -12.66 17.15
CA ASN A 377 -22.98 -12.13 16.26
C ASN A 377 -22.69 -12.40 14.78
N LEU A 378 -21.44 -12.34 14.34
CA LEU A 378 -21.04 -12.70 12.97
C LEU A 378 -21.14 -14.21 12.71
N THR A 379 -20.76 -15.04 13.68
CA THR A 379 -20.80 -16.51 13.56
C THR A 379 -22.20 -17.08 13.80
N GLU A 380 -23.07 -16.44 14.58
CA GLU A 380 -24.47 -16.84 14.75
C GLU A 380 -25.33 -16.44 13.55
N GLU A 381 -25.14 -15.26 12.96
CA GLU A 381 -25.81 -14.88 11.69
C GLU A 381 -25.44 -15.86 10.55
N ILE A 382 -24.18 -16.31 10.47
CA ILE A 382 -23.74 -17.32 9.48
C ILE A 382 -24.37 -18.70 9.74
N LYS A 383 -24.68 -19.06 10.98
CA LYS A 383 -25.32 -20.35 11.33
C LYS A 383 -26.83 -20.36 11.17
N HIS A 384 -27.50 -19.20 11.26
CA HIS A 384 -28.95 -19.14 11.11
C HIS A 384 -29.43 -19.12 9.65
N GLU A 385 -28.58 -18.74 8.70
CA GLU A 385 -28.90 -18.78 7.26
C GLU A 385 -28.60 -20.14 6.60
N SER A 386 -28.05 -21.10 7.35
CA SER A 386 -27.74 -22.45 6.85
C SER A 386 -28.72 -23.54 7.34
N LYS A 387 -29.92 -23.16 7.81
CA LYS A 387 -31.09 -23.99 8.03
C LYS A 387 -32.26 -23.47 7.21
#